data_20038500879ebecbdc5a014bcd548f3a
#
_entry.id   20038500879ebecbdc5a014bcd548f3a
#
_cell.length_a   1.000
_cell.length_b   1.000
_cell.length_c   1.000
_cell.angle_alpha   90.00
_cell.angle_beta   90.00
_cell.angle_gamma   90.00
#
_symmetry.space_group_name_H-M   'P 1'
#
loop_
_entity.id
_entity.type
_entity.pdbx_description
1 polymer ?
#
loop_
_entity_poly.entity_id
_entity_poly.type
_entity_poly.pdbx_seq_one_letter_code
_entity_poly.pdbx_strand_id
1 'polypeptide(L)'
;MDVSNKILEKYEVLQHQYLKDTGCDSLLLRHRKTGARVALLPCDDDNKVFYIGFRTPPEDSTGVAHIIEHTVLCGSRDFPVKDPFIELVKGSLNTFLNAMTYPDKTVYLSLIHI
;
A
#
# COMPACT_ATOMS: atom_id res chain seq x y z
N MET A 1 -15.89 -10.99 -10.07
CA MET A 1 -15.85 -10.58 -8.65
C MET A 1 -17.05 -9.70 -8.37
N ASP A 2 -17.91 -10.10 -7.45
CA ASP A 2 -19.06 -9.27 -7.05
C ASP A 2 -18.57 -8.24 -6.02
N VAL A 3 -18.50 -6.99 -6.44
CA VAL A 3 -18.05 -5.88 -5.57
C VAL A 3 -19.22 -5.54 -4.65
N SER A 4 -19.05 -5.77 -3.36
CA SER A 4 -20.13 -5.52 -2.39
C SER A 4 -20.63 -4.07 -2.46
N ASN A 5 -21.94 -3.86 -2.28
CA ASN A 5 -22.57 -2.54 -2.30
C ASN A 5 -21.89 -1.54 -1.33
N LYS A 6 -21.34 -2.02 -0.19
CA LYS A 6 -20.60 -1.18 0.77
C LYS A 6 -19.31 -0.59 0.18
N ILE A 7 -18.66 -1.29 -0.74
CA ILE A 7 -17.47 -0.77 -1.45
C ILE A 7 -17.92 0.28 -2.45
N LEU A 8 -18.99 0.04 -3.21
CA LEU A 8 -19.51 0.97 -4.22
C LEU A 8 -20.02 2.28 -3.63
N GLU A 9 -20.48 2.30 -2.38
CA GLU A 9 -20.86 3.54 -1.68
C GLU A 9 -19.67 4.50 -1.51
N LYS A 10 -18.48 3.97 -1.21
CA LYS A 10 -17.27 4.76 -0.91
C LYS A 10 -16.33 4.91 -2.09
N TYR A 11 -16.41 4.01 -3.04
CA TYR A 11 -15.52 3.95 -4.18
C TYR A 11 -16.29 3.98 -5.50
N GLU A 12 -15.69 4.59 -6.48
CA GLU A 12 -16.10 4.56 -7.88
C GLU A 12 -15.21 3.56 -8.62
N VAL A 13 -15.79 2.66 -9.39
CA VAL A 13 -15.06 1.75 -10.27
C VAL A 13 -14.65 2.53 -11.53
N LEU A 14 -13.35 2.74 -11.70
CA LEU A 14 -12.81 3.40 -12.89
C LEU A 14 -12.57 2.41 -14.03
N GLN A 15 -12.13 1.20 -13.69
CA GLN A 15 -11.82 0.17 -14.67
C GLN A 15 -11.97 -1.22 -14.03
N HIS A 16 -12.49 -2.15 -14.81
CA HIS A 16 -12.49 -3.58 -14.51
C HIS A 16 -11.96 -4.31 -15.73
N GLN A 17 -10.91 -5.11 -15.56
CA GLN A 17 -10.26 -5.82 -16.65
C GLN A 17 -9.72 -7.16 -16.18
N TYR A 18 -9.90 -8.20 -16.99
CA TYR A 18 -9.23 -9.46 -16.79
C TYR A 18 -7.81 -9.41 -17.35
N LEU A 19 -6.83 -9.70 -16.53
CA LEU A 19 -5.41 -9.73 -16.88
C LEU A 19 -5.02 -11.17 -17.26
N LYS A 20 -4.81 -11.42 -18.54
CA LYS A 20 -4.49 -12.76 -19.06
C LYS A 20 -3.14 -13.28 -18.55
N ASP A 21 -2.17 -12.40 -18.38
CA ASP A 21 -0.80 -12.77 -17.97
C ASP A 21 -0.73 -13.27 -16.52
N THR A 22 -1.60 -12.76 -15.65
CA THR A 22 -1.68 -13.13 -14.23
C THR A 22 -2.87 -14.02 -13.91
N GLY A 23 -3.77 -14.22 -14.86
CA GLY A 23 -4.98 -15.03 -14.67
C GLY A 23 -5.97 -14.47 -13.67
N CYS A 24 -5.96 -13.16 -13.41
CA CYS A 24 -6.81 -12.55 -12.38
C CYS A 24 -7.59 -11.33 -12.88
N ASP A 25 -8.70 -11.05 -12.20
CA ASP A 25 -9.43 -9.80 -12.39
C ASP A 25 -8.65 -8.62 -11.80
N SER A 26 -8.71 -7.48 -12.47
CA SER A 26 -8.15 -6.22 -11.99
C SER A 26 -9.26 -5.19 -11.85
N LEU A 27 -9.33 -4.56 -10.69
CA LEU A 27 -10.24 -3.47 -10.40
C LEU A 27 -9.43 -2.21 -10.07
N LEU A 28 -9.65 -1.14 -10.82
CA LEU A 28 -9.15 0.19 -10.48
C LEU A 28 -10.30 1.01 -9.91
N LEU A 29 -10.15 1.43 -8.67
CA LEU A 29 -11.13 2.18 -7.91
C LEU A 29 -10.61 3.58 -7.59
N ARG A 30 -11.52 4.53 -7.40
CA ARG A 30 -11.25 5.85 -6.84
C ARG A 30 -12.09 6.07 -5.59
N HIS A 31 -11.45 6.40 -4.48
CA HIS A 31 -12.15 6.76 -3.26
C HIS A 31 -12.85 8.11 -3.43
N ARG A 32 -14.17 8.14 -3.26
CA ARG A 32 -15.02 9.32 -3.58
C ARG A 32 -14.66 10.55 -2.76
N LYS A 33 -14.27 10.37 -1.49
CA LYS A 33 -13.97 11.49 -0.59
C LYS A 33 -12.57 12.08 -0.80
N THR A 34 -11.56 11.25 -1.04
CA THR A 34 -10.15 11.68 -1.08
C THR A 34 -9.55 11.71 -2.47
N GLY A 35 -10.20 11.07 -3.45
CA GLY A 35 -9.65 10.89 -4.78
C GLY A 35 -8.54 9.83 -4.87
N ALA A 36 -8.17 9.18 -3.77
CA ALA A 36 -7.15 8.14 -3.76
C ALA A 36 -7.51 6.99 -4.70
N ARG A 37 -6.54 6.53 -5.49
CA ARG A 37 -6.71 5.37 -6.38
C ARG A 37 -6.33 4.09 -5.65
N VAL A 38 -7.13 3.06 -5.86
CA VAL A 38 -6.91 1.72 -5.29
C VAL A 38 -6.97 0.71 -6.41
N ALA A 39 -5.91 -0.06 -6.59
CA ALA A 39 -5.90 -1.20 -7.49
C ALA A 39 -6.06 -2.48 -6.69
N LEU A 40 -7.05 -3.29 -7.04
CA LEU A 40 -7.28 -4.62 -6.47
C LEU A 40 -6.96 -5.66 -7.54
N LEU A 41 -6.14 -6.63 -7.17
CA LEU A 41 -5.68 -7.73 -8.01
C LEU A 41 -5.95 -9.05 -7.27
N PRO A 42 -7.21 -9.51 -7.20
CA PRO A 42 -7.55 -10.77 -6.56
C PRO A 42 -7.07 -11.93 -7.41
N CYS A 43 -5.96 -12.52 -7.04
CA CYS A 43 -5.38 -13.69 -7.67
C CYS A 43 -5.48 -14.90 -6.74
N ASP A 44 -5.44 -16.09 -7.32
CA ASP A 44 -5.31 -17.36 -6.58
C ASP A 44 -3.80 -17.56 -6.27
N ASP A 45 -3.34 -16.88 -5.23
CA ASP A 45 -1.94 -16.86 -4.79
C ASP A 45 -1.90 -16.80 -3.25
N ASP A 46 -1.01 -17.59 -2.67
CA ASP A 46 -0.80 -17.62 -1.21
C ASP A 46 -0.10 -16.34 -0.70
N ASN A 47 0.54 -15.59 -1.58
CA ASN A 47 1.15 -14.32 -1.24
C ASN A 47 0.11 -13.20 -1.24
N LYS A 48 0.02 -12.48 -0.14
CA LYS A 48 -0.81 -11.29 0.00
C LYS A 48 0.08 -10.05 0.03
N VAL A 49 -0.09 -9.18 -0.94
CA VAL A 49 0.71 -7.96 -1.09
C VAL A 49 -0.16 -6.74 -0.78
N PHE A 50 0.35 -5.88 0.08
CA PHE A 50 -0.16 -4.53 0.28
C PHE A 50 0.92 -3.54 -0.15
N TYR A 51 0.53 -2.57 -0.96
CA TYR A 51 1.41 -1.50 -1.45
C TYR A 51 0.68 -0.18 -1.33
N ILE A 52 1.34 0.82 -0.74
CA ILE A 52 0.85 2.19 -0.74
C ILE A 52 1.94 3.13 -1.23
N GLY A 53 1.62 3.96 -2.24
CA GLY A 53 2.52 4.94 -2.82
C GLY A 53 1.98 6.36 -2.68
N PHE A 54 2.86 7.27 -2.30
CA PHE A 54 2.60 8.70 -2.23
C PHE A 54 3.46 9.42 -3.25
N ARG A 55 2.89 10.40 -3.92
CA ARG A 55 3.65 11.32 -4.75
C ARG A 55 4.31 12.37 -3.85
N THR A 56 5.65 12.36 -3.78
CA THR A 56 6.44 13.20 -2.89
C THR A 56 7.57 13.89 -3.67
N PRO A 57 7.28 14.72 -4.70
CA PRO A 57 8.33 15.47 -5.38
C PRO A 57 8.98 16.43 -4.38
N PRO A 58 10.31 16.45 -4.26
CA PRO A 58 11.01 17.36 -3.36
C PRO A 58 10.97 18.80 -3.94
N GLU A 59 10.85 19.77 -3.06
CA GLU A 59 10.97 21.20 -3.40
C GLU A 59 12.42 21.70 -3.24
N ASP A 60 13.21 20.96 -2.44
CA ASP A 60 14.62 21.29 -2.13
C ASP A 60 15.44 20.02 -1.84
N SER A 61 16.70 20.20 -1.45
CA SER A 61 17.65 19.09 -1.17
C SER A 61 17.69 18.71 0.31
N THR A 62 16.69 19.03 1.11
CA THR A 62 16.68 18.75 2.58
C THR A 62 16.40 17.30 2.92
N GLY A 63 15.94 16.50 1.97
CA GLY A 63 15.64 15.08 2.19
C GLY A 63 14.37 14.82 3.02
N VAL A 64 13.45 15.78 3.10
CA VAL A 64 12.24 15.71 3.93
C VAL A 64 11.44 14.44 3.68
N ALA A 65 11.24 14.04 2.44
CA ALA A 65 10.46 12.83 2.11
C ALA A 65 11.07 11.56 2.72
N HIS A 66 12.39 11.43 2.68
CA HIS A 66 13.11 10.30 3.26
C HIS A 66 13.09 10.32 4.80
N ILE A 67 13.23 11.49 5.40
CA ILE A 67 13.12 11.65 6.86
C ILE A 67 11.71 11.28 7.33
N ILE A 68 10.67 11.71 6.62
CA ILE A 68 9.28 11.36 6.95
C ILE A 68 9.05 9.85 6.75
N GLU A 69 9.60 9.24 5.71
CA GLU A 69 9.51 7.78 5.51
C GLU A 69 9.97 7.02 6.75
N HIS A 70 11.14 7.34 7.29
CA HIS A 70 11.63 6.74 8.54
C HIS A 70 10.75 7.07 9.73
N THR A 71 10.29 8.31 9.84
CA THR A 71 9.51 8.79 11.00
C THR A 71 8.16 8.09 11.13
N VAL A 72 7.44 7.89 10.02
CA VAL A 72 6.11 7.24 10.06
C VAL A 72 6.19 5.75 10.44
N LEU A 73 7.35 5.14 10.33
CA LEU A 73 7.60 3.76 10.73
C LEU A 73 7.95 3.60 12.21
N CYS A 74 8.20 4.71 12.93
CA CYS A 74 8.61 4.70 14.33
C CYS A 74 7.46 4.61 15.34
N GLY A 75 6.22 4.49 14.88
CA GLY A 75 5.03 4.37 15.73
C GLY A 75 3.90 5.30 15.33
N SER A 76 2.74 5.10 15.93
CA SER A 76 1.56 5.93 15.69
C SER A 76 0.75 6.10 16.97
N ARG A 77 -0.27 6.99 16.94
CA ARG A 77 -1.18 7.18 18.06
C ARG A 77 -1.84 5.87 18.50
N ASP A 78 -2.25 5.05 17.56
CA ASP A 78 -2.97 3.80 17.81
C ASP A 78 -2.03 2.63 18.09
N PHE A 79 -0.75 2.76 17.71
CA PHE A 79 0.34 1.81 17.96
C PHE A 79 1.55 2.55 18.55
N PRO A 80 1.50 2.97 19.83
CA PRO A 80 2.55 3.77 20.47
C PRO A 80 3.75 2.91 20.92
N VAL A 81 4.24 2.09 20.00
CA VAL A 81 5.41 1.21 20.23
C VAL A 81 6.63 1.84 19.57
N LYS A 82 7.77 1.77 20.23
CA LYS A 82 9.04 2.21 19.64
C LYS A 82 9.46 1.23 18.54
N ASP A 83 9.66 1.75 17.33
CA ASP A 83 10.11 0.99 16.17
C ASP A 83 9.25 -0.26 15.83
N PRO A 84 7.91 -0.12 15.69
CA PRO A 84 7.03 -1.25 15.40
C PRO A 84 7.40 -1.98 14.10
N PHE A 85 7.97 -1.28 13.14
CA PHE A 85 8.45 -1.87 11.88
C PHE A 85 9.55 -2.92 12.13
N ILE A 86 10.54 -2.59 12.95
CA ILE A 86 11.66 -3.50 13.29
C ILE A 86 11.14 -4.72 14.07
N GLU A 87 10.21 -4.53 15.01
CA GLU A 87 9.62 -5.61 15.79
C GLU A 87 8.79 -6.55 14.91
N LEU A 88 8.03 -6.03 13.95
CA LEU A 88 7.29 -6.84 12.97
C LEU A 88 8.21 -7.66 12.07
N VAL A 89 9.29 -7.04 11.57
CA VAL A 89 10.28 -7.75 10.73
C VAL A 89 10.95 -8.89 11.49
N LYS A 90 11.30 -8.67 12.77
CA LYS A 90 11.94 -9.70 13.62
C LYS A 90 10.97 -10.81 14.04
N GLY A 91 9.70 -10.48 14.27
CA GLY A 91 8.70 -11.40 14.79
C GLY A 91 7.99 -12.26 13.74
N SER A 92 8.17 -11.99 12.45
CA SER A 92 7.45 -12.65 11.38
C SER A 92 8.36 -13.50 10.49
N LEU A 93 8.10 -14.80 10.43
CA LEU A 93 8.88 -15.74 9.62
C LEU A 93 8.58 -15.66 8.12
N ASN A 94 7.38 -15.20 7.74
CA ASN A 94 6.86 -15.21 6.36
C ASN A 94 6.39 -13.84 5.88
N THR A 95 6.99 -12.76 6.40
CA THR A 95 6.59 -11.39 6.05
C THR A 95 7.79 -10.63 5.51
N PHE A 96 7.60 -9.99 4.37
CA PHE A 96 8.53 -9.01 3.83
C PHE A 96 7.92 -7.61 3.99
N LEU A 97 8.63 -6.71 4.66
CA LEU A 97 8.26 -5.32 4.84
C LEU A 97 9.36 -4.43 4.29
N ASN A 98 9.00 -3.40 3.55
CA ASN A 98 9.96 -2.44 3.03
C ASN A 98 9.33 -1.06 2.86
N ALA A 99 10.16 -0.03 2.90
CA ALA A 99 9.83 1.33 2.53
C ALA A 99 10.95 1.88 1.65
N MET A 100 10.60 2.72 0.69
CA MET A 100 11.54 3.25 -0.28
C MET A 100 11.15 4.68 -0.67
N THR A 101 12.11 5.59 -0.62
CA THR A 101 11.97 6.96 -1.12
C THR A 101 12.71 7.10 -2.45
N TYR A 102 11.95 7.43 -3.48
CA TYR A 102 12.43 7.74 -4.83
C TYR A 102 12.42 9.26 -5.05
N PRO A 103 12.98 9.75 -6.15
CA PRO A 103 13.03 11.18 -6.41
C PRO A 103 11.67 11.89 -6.45
N ASP A 104 10.58 11.19 -6.79
CA ASP A 104 9.25 11.77 -6.98
C ASP A 104 8.14 11.06 -6.19
N LYS A 105 8.49 9.97 -5.47
CA LYS A 105 7.50 9.15 -4.75
C LYS A 105 8.12 8.48 -3.53
N THR A 106 7.29 8.19 -2.56
CA THR A 106 7.60 7.36 -1.39
C THR A 106 6.63 6.19 -1.34
N VAL A 107 7.13 4.97 -1.15
CA VAL A 107 6.33 3.76 -1.17
C VAL A 107 6.57 2.92 0.07
N TYR A 108 5.51 2.26 0.53
CA TYR A 108 5.54 1.29 1.63
C TYR A 108 4.96 -0.01 1.12
N LEU A 109 5.63 -1.11 1.40
CA LEU A 109 5.31 -2.43 0.88
C LEU A 109 5.26 -3.46 2.00
N SER A 110 4.23 -4.29 1.99
CA SER A 110 4.13 -5.48 2.83
C SER A 110 3.76 -6.68 1.96
N LEU A 111 4.44 -7.78 2.18
CA LEU A 111 4.12 -9.08 1.58
C LEU A 111 4.04 -10.11 2.70
N ILE A 112 2.94 -10.85 2.74
CA ILE A 112 2.69 -11.92 3.70
C ILE A 112 2.41 -13.19 2.91
N HIS A 113 3.12 -14.25 3.22
CA HIS A 113 2.84 -15.60 2.72
C HIS A 113 1.94 -16.33 3.72
N ILE A 114 0.81 -16.84 3.27
CA ILE A 114 -0.20 -17.54 4.09
C ILE A 114 -0.24 -19.00 3.73
#